data_d43c0e2f5b383fde04d2163860f73960
#
_entry.id   d43c0e2f5b383fde04d2163860f73960
#
_cell.length_a   1.000
_cell.length_b   1.000
_cell.length_c   1.000
_cell.angle_alpha   90.00
_cell.angle_beta   90.00
_cell.angle_gamma   90.00
#
_symmetry.space_group_name_H-M   'P 1'
#
loop_
_entity.id
_entity.type
_entity.pdbx_description
1 polymer ?
#
loop_
_entity_poly.entity_id
_entity_poly.type
_entity_poly.pdbx_seq_one_letter_code
_entity_poly.pdbx_strand_id
1 'polypeptide(L)'
;GRKLVNVLLKVGIDVRRKIFKEILDKLGGAIRFAICGAAPLDPDVAKGLRDFGVTTLQGYGLTETAPVLAAENEKNIAPGTVGVPLHDIEIEIDNPDEKGVGEIKAKGPNIMLGYYENEEATNEVLKDGWFYTGDLGYFDKNNNLVISGRKKTMIVLKNGKKIFPEELEVLVNALPYVAESMVFGYPKDDDVVVSV
;
A
#
# COMPACT_ATOMS: atom_id res chain seq x y z
N GLY A 1 15.23 -27.34 5.26
CA GLY A 1 14.58 -26.79 4.07
C GLY A 1 15.01 -25.37 3.69
N ARG A 2 14.66 -24.32 4.45
CA ARG A 2 14.90 -22.90 4.10
C ARG A 2 16.39 -22.55 3.84
N LYS A 3 17.33 -23.03 4.67
CA LYS A 3 18.76 -22.73 4.49
C LYS A 3 19.30 -23.26 3.14
N LEU A 4 18.92 -24.45 2.75
CA LEU A 4 19.33 -25.06 1.48
C LEU A 4 18.76 -24.29 0.26
N VAL A 5 17.48 -23.92 0.33
CA VAL A 5 16.83 -23.12 -0.70
C VAL A 5 17.54 -21.79 -0.90
N ASN A 6 17.86 -21.09 0.20
CA ASN A 6 18.57 -19.81 0.14
C ASN A 6 19.98 -19.92 -0.43
N VAL A 7 20.69 -21.02 -0.18
CA VAL A 7 22.01 -21.28 -0.77
C VAL A 7 21.89 -21.51 -2.28
N LEU A 8 20.94 -22.32 -2.71
CA LEU A 8 20.70 -22.60 -4.13
C LEU A 8 20.25 -21.35 -4.92
N LEU A 9 19.40 -20.52 -4.31
CA LEU A 9 19.00 -19.22 -4.89
C LEU A 9 20.20 -18.29 -5.12
N LYS A 10 21.18 -18.26 -4.20
CA LYS A 10 22.39 -17.44 -4.36
C LYS A 10 23.25 -17.85 -5.56
N VAL A 11 23.17 -19.09 -5.99
CA VAL A 11 23.86 -19.60 -7.20
C VAL A 11 22.94 -19.67 -8.42
N GLY A 12 21.78 -19.00 -8.35
CA GLY A 12 20.85 -18.88 -9.48
C GLY A 12 19.95 -20.10 -9.71
N ILE A 13 19.93 -21.06 -8.79
CA ILE A 13 19.11 -22.27 -8.91
C ILE A 13 17.85 -22.13 -8.04
N ASP A 14 16.70 -21.86 -8.65
CA ASP A 14 15.42 -21.80 -7.96
C ASP A 14 14.71 -23.17 -7.93
N VAL A 15 14.76 -23.81 -6.77
CA VAL A 15 14.11 -25.11 -6.54
C VAL A 15 12.81 -25.00 -5.76
N ARG A 16 12.38 -23.78 -5.38
CA ARG A 16 11.21 -23.57 -4.52
C ARG A 16 9.96 -24.23 -5.07
N ARG A 17 9.64 -24.00 -6.33
CA ARG A 17 8.47 -24.57 -6.98
C ARG A 17 8.48 -26.10 -7.04
N LYS A 18 9.66 -26.72 -7.09
CA LYS A 18 9.81 -28.18 -7.06
C LYS A 18 9.63 -28.74 -5.65
N ILE A 19 10.20 -28.07 -4.65
CA ILE A 19 10.11 -28.48 -3.24
C ILE A 19 8.69 -28.30 -2.69
N PHE A 20 8.02 -27.22 -3.06
CA PHE A 20 6.69 -26.87 -2.57
C PHE A 20 5.57 -27.20 -3.57
N LYS A 21 5.83 -28.17 -4.47
CA LYS A 21 4.89 -28.57 -5.51
C LYS A 21 3.49 -28.90 -4.98
N GLU A 22 3.40 -29.67 -3.92
CA GLU A 22 2.10 -30.07 -3.33
C GLU A 22 1.25 -28.88 -2.85
N ILE A 23 1.90 -27.83 -2.31
CA ILE A 23 1.23 -26.59 -1.89
C ILE A 23 0.78 -25.81 -3.13
N LEU A 24 1.67 -25.67 -4.10
CA LEU A 24 1.38 -24.94 -5.33
C LEU A 24 0.31 -25.62 -6.17
N ASP A 25 0.26 -26.96 -6.21
CA ASP A 25 -0.78 -27.72 -6.90
C ASP A 25 -2.18 -27.44 -6.32
N LYS A 26 -2.29 -27.20 -5.00
CA LYS A 26 -3.54 -26.77 -4.36
C LYS A 26 -3.97 -25.37 -4.79
N LEU A 27 -3.04 -24.56 -5.25
CA LEU A 27 -3.27 -23.23 -5.83
C LEU A 27 -3.35 -23.26 -7.36
N GLY A 28 -3.61 -24.43 -7.96
CA GLY A 28 -3.70 -24.61 -9.40
C GLY A 28 -2.37 -24.89 -10.11
N GLY A 29 -1.26 -25.01 -9.39
CA GLY A 29 0.07 -25.42 -9.91
C GLY A 29 0.81 -24.40 -10.77
N ALA A 30 0.08 -23.50 -11.43
CA ALA A 30 0.64 -22.55 -12.40
C ALA A 30 0.81 -21.12 -11.88
N ILE A 31 0.35 -20.81 -10.65
CA ILE A 31 0.47 -19.46 -10.07
C ILE A 31 1.93 -19.02 -10.02
N ARG A 32 2.25 -17.85 -10.57
CA ARG A 32 3.60 -17.27 -10.61
C ARG A 32 3.72 -16.06 -9.71
N PHE A 33 2.72 -15.21 -9.74
CA PHE A 33 2.63 -14.03 -8.87
C PHE A 33 1.21 -13.79 -8.38
N ALA A 34 1.13 -13.13 -7.25
CA ALA A 34 -0.09 -12.59 -6.66
C ALA A 34 0.07 -11.07 -6.55
N ILE A 35 -0.93 -10.34 -7.01
CA ILE A 35 -0.96 -8.88 -6.89
C ILE A 35 -1.92 -8.55 -5.76
N CYS A 36 -1.45 -7.77 -4.79
CA CYS A 36 -2.22 -7.28 -3.67
C CYS A 36 -2.42 -5.77 -3.81
N GLY A 37 -3.65 -5.32 -3.62
CA GLY A 37 -4.03 -3.91 -3.63
C GLY A 37 -5.17 -3.64 -2.67
N ALA A 38 -5.60 -2.40 -2.56
CA ALA A 38 -6.65 -1.90 -1.68
C ALA A 38 -6.36 -1.95 -0.17
N ALA A 39 -5.40 -2.75 0.29
CA ALA A 39 -4.95 -2.80 1.68
C ALA A 39 -3.44 -3.06 1.76
N PRO A 40 -2.76 -2.64 2.83
CA PRO A 40 -1.37 -2.98 3.05
C PRO A 40 -1.17 -4.51 3.13
N LEU A 41 -0.19 -5.02 2.42
CA LEU A 41 0.20 -6.43 2.51
C LEU A 41 1.19 -6.61 3.67
N ASP A 42 0.88 -7.51 4.59
CA ASP A 42 1.80 -7.88 5.66
C ASP A 42 3.13 -8.39 5.06
N PRO A 43 4.28 -7.79 5.44
CA PRO A 43 5.59 -8.14 4.90
C PRO A 43 6.00 -9.60 5.14
N ASP A 44 5.57 -10.21 6.25
CA ASP A 44 5.86 -11.59 6.59
C ASP A 44 5.02 -12.55 5.74
N VAL A 45 3.77 -12.21 5.48
CA VAL A 45 2.90 -12.94 4.52
C VAL A 45 3.49 -12.87 3.12
N ALA A 46 3.85 -11.67 2.66
CA ALA A 46 4.51 -11.46 1.37
C ALA A 46 5.79 -12.29 1.25
N LYS A 47 6.61 -12.27 2.29
CA LYS A 47 7.85 -13.07 2.37
C LYS A 47 7.55 -14.56 2.36
N GLY A 48 6.53 -15.01 3.11
CA GLY A 48 6.11 -16.40 3.16
C GLY A 48 5.71 -16.93 1.78
N LEU A 49 4.92 -16.18 1.03
CA LEU A 49 4.52 -16.53 -0.33
C LEU A 49 5.74 -16.60 -1.28
N ARG A 50 6.66 -15.64 -1.18
CA ARG A 50 7.92 -15.67 -1.94
C ARG A 50 8.79 -16.86 -1.60
N ASP A 51 8.83 -17.28 -0.31
CA ASP A 51 9.55 -18.48 0.13
C ASP A 51 9.00 -19.76 -0.54
N PHE A 52 7.72 -19.80 -0.91
CA PHE A 52 7.09 -20.87 -1.68
C PHE A 52 7.31 -20.77 -3.21
N GLY A 53 7.88 -19.66 -3.67
CA GLY A 53 8.09 -19.41 -5.11
C GLY A 53 6.92 -18.72 -5.81
N VAL A 54 6.05 -18.04 -5.04
CA VAL A 54 5.02 -17.12 -5.55
C VAL A 54 5.49 -15.70 -5.30
N THR A 55 5.75 -14.95 -6.37
CA THR A 55 6.12 -13.54 -6.27
C THR A 55 4.89 -12.73 -5.85
N THR A 56 5.00 -11.96 -4.77
CA THR A 56 3.94 -11.03 -4.36
C THR A 56 4.34 -9.62 -4.75
N LEU A 57 3.43 -8.91 -5.40
CA LEU A 57 3.58 -7.52 -5.82
C LEU A 57 2.47 -6.69 -5.18
N GLN A 58 2.80 -5.50 -4.71
CA GLN A 58 1.81 -4.54 -4.26
C GLN A 58 1.50 -3.53 -5.35
N GLY A 59 0.24 -3.07 -5.40
CA GLY A 59 -0.22 -1.99 -6.22
C GLY A 59 -1.11 -1.04 -5.43
N TYR A 60 -1.13 0.21 -5.86
CA TYR A 60 -1.92 1.28 -5.29
C TYR A 60 -2.75 1.97 -6.37
N GLY A 61 -3.96 2.30 -5.99
CA GLY A 61 -4.88 3.10 -6.77
C GLY A 61 -6.30 3.01 -6.22
N LEU A 62 -7.21 3.64 -6.92
CA LEU A 62 -8.61 3.81 -6.53
C LEU A 62 -9.51 3.48 -7.71
N THR A 63 -10.81 3.36 -7.48
CA THR A 63 -11.80 3.22 -8.55
C THR A 63 -11.71 4.38 -9.53
N GLU A 64 -11.47 5.58 -9.02
CA GLU A 64 -11.30 6.82 -9.76
C GLU A 64 -10.05 6.84 -10.66
N THR A 65 -9.18 5.83 -10.56
CA THR A 65 -7.91 5.75 -11.31
C THR A 65 -7.80 4.51 -12.17
N ALA A 66 -8.87 3.80 -12.43
CA ALA A 66 -9.10 2.68 -13.36
C ALA A 66 -8.08 1.51 -13.33
N PRO A 67 -7.77 0.85 -12.25
CA PRO A 67 -7.75 1.29 -10.87
C PRO A 67 -6.34 1.62 -10.35
N VAL A 68 -5.24 1.47 -11.12
CA VAL A 68 -3.86 1.45 -10.61
C VAL A 68 -3.08 2.71 -10.97
N LEU A 69 -2.45 3.32 -9.99
CA LEU A 69 -1.54 4.46 -10.12
C LEU A 69 -0.07 4.06 -10.02
N ALA A 70 0.25 3.20 -9.07
CA ALA A 70 1.61 2.74 -8.81
C ALA A 70 1.62 1.23 -8.53
N ALA A 71 2.71 0.56 -8.89
CA ALA A 71 2.86 -0.87 -8.61
C ALA A 71 4.33 -1.26 -8.45
N GLU A 72 4.57 -2.29 -7.63
CA GLU A 72 5.82 -3.04 -7.67
C GLU A 72 5.91 -3.86 -8.97
N ASN A 73 7.12 -4.20 -9.36
CA ASN A 73 7.37 -5.13 -10.44
C ASN A 73 8.45 -6.13 -10.04
N GLU A 74 8.65 -7.19 -10.83
CA GLU A 74 9.59 -8.28 -10.50
C GLU A 74 11.04 -7.80 -10.28
N LYS A 75 11.42 -6.63 -10.83
CA LYS A 75 12.76 -6.04 -10.70
C LYS A 75 12.84 -5.04 -9.55
N ASN A 76 11.72 -4.53 -9.09
CA ASN A 76 11.62 -3.55 -8.01
C ASN A 76 10.55 -4.00 -7.01
N ILE A 77 10.91 -4.92 -6.14
CA ILE A 77 10.11 -5.35 -4.99
C ILE A 77 10.66 -4.64 -3.76
N ALA A 78 9.89 -3.73 -3.20
CA ALA A 78 10.29 -2.89 -2.06
C ALA A 78 9.24 -3.01 -0.94
N PRO A 79 9.41 -3.96 -0.01
CA PRO A 79 8.44 -4.21 1.07
C PRO A 79 8.10 -2.94 1.85
N GLY A 80 6.80 -2.74 2.11
CA GLY A 80 6.29 -1.52 2.77
C GLY A 80 6.04 -0.36 1.82
N THR A 81 6.25 -0.55 0.51
CA THR A 81 5.91 0.43 -0.52
C THR A 81 4.87 -0.15 -1.48
N VAL A 82 4.32 0.68 -2.33
CA VAL A 82 3.45 0.27 -3.44
C VAL A 82 4.14 0.41 -4.79
N GLY A 83 5.48 0.44 -4.78
CA GLY A 83 6.29 0.52 -5.98
C GLY A 83 6.36 1.93 -6.60
N VAL A 84 6.53 1.98 -7.90
CA VAL A 84 6.71 3.22 -8.67
C VAL A 84 5.46 3.53 -9.50
N PRO A 85 5.26 4.81 -9.89
CA PRO A 85 4.18 5.18 -10.80
C PRO A 85 4.21 4.32 -12.07
N LEU A 86 3.03 3.97 -12.58
CA LEU A 86 2.91 3.29 -13.86
C LEU A 86 3.30 4.22 -15.00
N HIS A 87 3.54 3.62 -16.18
CA HIS A 87 3.82 4.38 -17.39
C HIS A 87 2.67 5.36 -17.68
N ASP A 88 3.02 6.58 -18.10
CA ASP A 88 2.10 7.69 -18.40
C ASP A 88 1.28 8.19 -17.19
N ILE A 89 1.66 7.81 -15.95
CA ILE A 89 1.08 8.32 -14.72
C ILE A 89 2.09 9.23 -14.02
N GLU A 90 1.67 10.45 -13.76
CA GLU A 90 2.39 11.40 -12.93
C GLU A 90 1.80 11.36 -11.51
N ILE A 91 2.66 11.27 -10.49
CA ILE A 91 2.26 11.32 -9.09
C ILE A 91 3.11 12.40 -8.40
N GLU A 92 2.45 13.28 -7.67
CA GLU A 92 3.08 14.28 -6.83
C GLU A 92 2.54 14.24 -5.40
N ILE A 93 3.34 14.71 -4.46
CA ILE A 93 2.94 14.87 -3.06
C ILE A 93 2.61 16.35 -2.84
N ASP A 94 1.35 16.64 -2.58
CA ASP A 94 0.86 17.99 -2.36
C ASP A 94 1.08 18.41 -0.91
N ASN A 95 1.60 19.63 -0.71
CA ASN A 95 1.89 20.22 0.61
C ASN A 95 2.60 19.27 1.58
N PRO A 96 3.78 18.71 1.24
CA PRO A 96 4.50 17.79 2.10
C PRO A 96 4.97 18.48 3.40
N ASP A 97 4.89 17.74 4.49
CA ASP A 97 5.43 18.17 5.78
C ASP A 97 6.97 17.96 5.85
N GLU A 98 7.58 18.23 7.01
CA GLU A 98 9.02 18.09 7.24
C GLU A 98 9.55 16.67 6.97
N LYS A 99 8.68 15.66 6.98
CA LYS A 99 9.01 14.26 6.67
C LYS A 99 8.73 13.89 5.22
N GLY A 100 8.23 14.85 4.43
CA GLY A 100 7.85 14.64 3.04
C GLY A 100 6.46 14.03 2.87
N VAL A 101 5.68 13.86 3.94
CA VAL A 101 4.33 13.29 3.90
C VAL A 101 3.32 14.37 3.55
N GLY A 102 2.58 14.16 2.46
CA GLY A 102 1.51 15.05 2.01
C GLY A 102 0.43 14.29 1.26
N GLU A 103 -0.55 15.01 0.72
CA GLU A 103 -1.62 14.39 -0.06
C GLU A 103 -1.08 13.91 -1.41
N ILE A 104 -1.39 12.67 -1.75
CA ILE A 104 -1.04 12.09 -3.04
C ILE A 104 -2.00 12.66 -4.08
N LYS A 105 -1.46 13.28 -5.13
CA LYS A 105 -2.24 13.67 -6.30
C LYS A 105 -1.66 13.02 -7.55
N ALA A 106 -2.53 12.71 -8.50
CA ALA A 106 -2.15 11.97 -9.69
C ALA A 106 -2.72 12.60 -10.96
N LYS A 107 -2.03 12.39 -12.07
CA LYS A 107 -2.45 12.80 -13.40
C LYS A 107 -2.09 11.71 -14.40
N GLY A 108 -2.99 11.43 -15.32
CA GLY A 108 -2.77 10.38 -16.32
C GLY A 108 -4.04 10.03 -17.08
N PRO A 109 -3.92 9.19 -18.12
CA PRO A 109 -5.06 8.83 -18.97
C PRO A 109 -6.09 7.92 -18.30
N ASN A 110 -5.74 7.34 -17.14
CA ASN A 110 -6.59 6.47 -16.34
C ASN A 110 -7.40 7.20 -15.26
N ILE A 111 -7.25 8.52 -15.14
CA ILE A 111 -8.03 9.31 -14.18
C ILE A 111 -9.47 9.44 -14.69
N MET A 112 -10.44 9.27 -13.80
CA MET A 112 -11.85 9.42 -14.09
C MET A 112 -12.18 10.79 -14.69
N LEU A 113 -13.27 10.88 -15.45
CA LEU A 113 -13.79 12.15 -15.94
C LEU A 113 -14.56 12.93 -14.85
N GLY A 114 -15.05 12.24 -13.84
CA GLY A 114 -15.81 12.81 -12.73
C GLY A 114 -16.77 11.80 -12.13
N TYR A 115 -17.44 12.20 -11.05
CA TYR A 115 -18.53 11.43 -10.45
C TYR A 115 -19.84 11.69 -11.21
N TYR A 116 -20.58 10.63 -11.46
CA TYR A 116 -21.85 10.70 -12.20
C TYR A 116 -22.86 11.61 -11.51
N GLU A 117 -23.36 12.61 -12.24
CA GLU A 117 -24.32 13.62 -11.76
C GLU A 117 -23.92 14.32 -10.44
N ASN A 118 -22.61 14.44 -10.16
CA ASN A 118 -22.11 15.08 -8.94
C ASN A 118 -20.89 15.96 -9.23
N GLU A 119 -21.17 17.16 -9.77
CA GLU A 119 -20.13 18.15 -10.10
C GLU A 119 -19.42 18.68 -8.86
N GLU A 120 -20.12 18.83 -7.74
CA GLU A 120 -19.55 19.34 -6.50
C GLU A 120 -18.44 18.41 -6.00
N ALA A 121 -18.71 17.11 -5.84
CA ALA A 121 -17.72 16.13 -5.45
C ALA A 121 -16.61 15.98 -6.50
N THR A 122 -16.93 16.14 -7.79
CA THR A 122 -15.92 16.12 -8.86
C THR A 122 -14.94 17.27 -8.71
N ASN A 123 -15.43 18.48 -8.51
CA ASN A 123 -14.61 19.68 -8.37
C ASN A 123 -13.79 19.70 -7.06
N GLU A 124 -14.21 18.94 -6.04
CA GLU A 124 -13.44 18.76 -4.82
C GLU A 124 -12.15 17.99 -5.05
N VAL A 125 -12.16 17.02 -5.97
CA VAL A 125 -11.03 16.09 -6.17
C VAL A 125 -10.29 16.28 -7.49
N LEU A 126 -10.91 16.88 -8.51
CA LEU A 126 -10.28 17.20 -9.80
C LEU A 126 -10.00 18.70 -9.87
N LYS A 127 -8.72 19.09 -9.81
CA LYS A 127 -8.28 20.49 -9.84
C LYS A 127 -7.05 20.64 -10.74
N ASP A 128 -7.13 21.57 -11.68
CA ASP A 128 -6.02 21.92 -12.59
C ASP A 128 -5.41 20.70 -13.31
N GLY A 129 -6.25 19.71 -13.66
CA GLY A 129 -5.83 18.48 -14.33
C GLY A 129 -5.23 17.43 -13.41
N TRP A 130 -5.24 17.63 -12.09
CA TRP A 130 -4.81 16.69 -11.07
C TRP A 130 -6.01 16.10 -10.33
N PHE A 131 -5.91 14.80 -10.04
CA PHE A 131 -6.82 14.10 -9.14
C PHE A 131 -6.20 14.02 -7.74
N TYR A 132 -6.87 14.57 -6.75
CA TYR A 132 -6.50 14.52 -5.33
C TYR A 132 -7.11 13.29 -4.69
N THR A 133 -6.27 12.34 -4.30
CA THR A 133 -6.72 11.00 -3.90
C THR A 133 -7.34 10.94 -2.51
N GLY A 134 -7.07 11.92 -1.66
CA GLY A 134 -7.40 11.90 -0.24
C GLY A 134 -6.52 10.94 0.57
N ASP A 135 -5.56 10.27 -0.06
CA ASP A 135 -4.55 9.45 0.61
C ASP A 135 -3.29 10.28 0.88
N LEU A 136 -2.61 9.98 1.97
CA LEU A 136 -1.36 10.61 2.38
C LEU A 136 -0.19 9.65 2.16
N GLY A 137 0.93 10.19 1.70
CA GLY A 137 2.11 9.39 1.43
C GLY A 137 3.34 10.22 1.12
N TYR A 138 4.41 9.53 0.75
CA TYR A 138 5.68 10.13 0.37
C TYR A 138 6.45 9.20 -0.57
N PHE A 139 7.45 9.72 -1.27
CA PHE A 139 8.40 8.91 -2.01
C PHE A 139 9.63 8.58 -1.15
N ASP A 140 10.03 7.30 -1.13
CA ASP A 140 11.27 6.88 -0.49
C ASP A 140 12.50 7.32 -1.32
N LYS A 141 13.71 7.07 -0.78
CA LYS A 141 14.99 7.42 -1.45
C LYS A 141 15.22 6.72 -2.79
N ASN A 142 14.46 5.66 -3.08
CA ASN A 142 14.52 4.88 -4.31
C ASN A 142 13.35 5.22 -5.25
N ASN A 143 12.61 6.30 -4.94
CA ASN A 143 11.43 6.75 -5.68
C ASN A 143 10.27 5.75 -5.68
N ASN A 144 10.14 4.91 -4.64
CA ASN A 144 8.95 4.12 -4.43
C ASN A 144 7.93 4.92 -3.62
N LEU A 145 6.66 4.82 -3.98
CA LEU A 145 5.57 5.45 -3.26
C LEU A 145 5.25 4.65 -1.98
N VAL A 146 5.19 5.35 -0.86
CA VAL A 146 4.77 4.82 0.44
C VAL A 146 3.46 5.47 0.84
N ILE A 147 2.45 4.66 1.15
CA ILE A 147 1.17 5.14 1.66
C ILE A 147 1.24 5.20 3.17
N SER A 148 0.93 6.35 3.76
CA SER A 148 0.91 6.54 5.22
C SER A 148 -0.50 6.36 5.81
N GLY A 149 -1.56 6.70 5.07
CA GLY A 149 -2.94 6.58 5.52
C GLY A 149 -3.87 7.50 4.75
N ARG A 150 -5.08 7.71 5.28
CA ARG A 150 -6.06 8.59 4.67
C ARG A 150 -6.11 9.95 5.36
N LYS A 151 -6.29 10.99 4.58
CA LYS A 151 -6.43 12.37 5.08
C LYS A 151 -7.65 12.53 6.01
N LYS A 152 -8.76 11.85 5.68
CA LYS A 152 -10.01 11.91 6.46
C LYS A 152 -9.95 11.14 7.78
N THR A 153 -9.13 10.10 7.88
CA THR A 153 -8.98 9.26 9.09
C THR A 153 -7.83 9.70 9.97
N MET A 154 -6.92 10.54 9.46
CA MET A 154 -5.77 11.02 10.20
C MET A 154 -6.19 11.74 11.48
N ILE A 155 -5.66 11.29 12.62
CA ILE A 155 -5.89 11.88 13.93
C ILE A 155 -4.77 12.90 14.21
N VAL A 156 -5.15 14.12 14.52
CA VAL A 156 -4.19 15.16 14.91
C VAL A 156 -4.30 15.40 16.40
N LEU A 157 -3.23 15.10 17.14
CA LEU A 157 -3.14 15.36 18.57
C LEU A 157 -2.92 16.85 18.84
N LYS A 158 -3.21 17.30 20.07
CA LYS A 158 -3.08 18.69 20.51
C LYS A 158 -1.67 19.28 20.33
N ASN A 159 -0.66 18.44 20.41
CA ASN A 159 0.75 18.80 20.14
C ASN A 159 1.12 18.85 18.64
N GLY A 160 0.13 18.69 17.74
CA GLY A 160 0.32 18.68 16.30
C GLY A 160 0.81 17.35 15.72
N LYS A 161 1.03 16.32 16.56
CA LYS A 161 1.44 14.99 16.08
C LYS A 161 0.31 14.36 15.29
N LYS A 162 0.60 13.94 14.07
CA LYS A 162 -0.30 13.18 13.20
C LYS A 162 -0.19 11.69 13.54
N ILE A 163 -1.32 11.03 13.70
CA ILE A 163 -1.46 9.57 13.91
C ILE A 163 -2.25 9.03 12.73
N PHE A 164 -1.76 7.97 12.15
CA PHE A 164 -2.43 7.23 11.08
C PHE A 164 -3.02 5.95 11.70
N PRO A 165 -4.35 5.84 11.82
CA PRO A 165 -5.00 4.68 12.43
C PRO A 165 -4.56 3.36 11.81
N GLU A 166 -4.44 3.34 10.49
CA GLU A 166 -4.10 2.15 9.71
C GLU A 166 -2.72 1.57 10.09
N GLU A 167 -1.74 2.43 10.42
CA GLU A 167 -0.41 1.99 10.87
C GLU A 167 -0.49 1.24 12.22
N LEU A 168 -1.35 1.72 13.12
CA LEU A 168 -1.56 1.08 14.44
C LEU A 168 -2.37 -0.20 14.32
N GLU A 169 -3.41 -0.20 13.47
CA GLU A 169 -4.25 -1.38 13.19
C GLU A 169 -3.42 -2.55 12.65
N VAL A 170 -2.49 -2.29 11.74
CA VAL A 170 -1.56 -3.32 11.22
C VAL A 170 -0.76 -3.96 12.36
N LEU A 171 -0.26 -3.15 13.30
CA LEU A 171 0.52 -3.65 14.44
C LEU A 171 -0.34 -4.46 15.42
N VAL A 172 -1.55 -3.99 15.70
CA VAL A 172 -2.49 -4.67 16.62
C VAL A 172 -3.01 -5.96 16.00
N ASN A 173 -3.37 -5.95 14.72
CA ASN A 173 -3.86 -7.13 14.00
C ASN A 173 -2.78 -8.22 13.83
N ALA A 174 -1.50 -7.87 13.96
CA ALA A 174 -0.41 -8.85 13.98
C ALA A 174 -0.30 -9.62 15.31
N LEU A 175 -1.00 -9.19 16.37
CA LEU A 175 -0.96 -9.85 17.67
C LEU A 175 -1.75 -11.17 17.64
N PRO A 176 -1.28 -12.23 18.34
CA PRO A 176 -2.04 -13.47 18.49
C PRO A 176 -3.42 -13.18 19.12
N TYR A 177 -4.45 -13.85 18.60
CA TYR A 177 -5.85 -13.77 19.07
C TYR A 177 -6.59 -12.46 18.73
N VAL A 178 -5.99 -11.52 18.02
CA VAL A 178 -6.68 -10.38 17.45
C VAL A 178 -7.16 -10.76 16.04
N ALA A 179 -8.47 -10.73 15.83
CA ALA A 179 -9.06 -10.97 14.52
C ALA A 179 -9.13 -9.70 13.69
N GLU A 180 -9.54 -8.61 14.34
CA GLU A 180 -9.72 -7.30 13.72
C GLU A 180 -9.56 -6.22 14.79
N SER A 181 -9.03 -5.06 14.43
CA SER A 181 -8.97 -3.89 15.31
C SER A 181 -9.38 -2.63 14.55
N MET A 182 -9.86 -1.65 15.29
CA MET A 182 -10.16 -0.31 14.78
C MET A 182 -9.53 0.72 15.70
N VAL A 183 -8.76 1.64 15.12
CA VAL A 183 -8.13 2.75 15.84
C VAL A 183 -8.91 4.03 15.53
N PHE A 184 -9.29 4.77 16.56
CA PHE A 184 -10.02 6.02 16.38
C PHE A 184 -9.62 7.04 17.46
N GLY A 185 -9.78 8.32 17.10
CA GLY A 185 -9.59 9.42 18.02
C GLY A 185 -10.93 9.93 18.57
N TYR A 186 -10.97 10.27 19.86
CA TYR A 186 -12.11 10.95 20.44
C TYR A 186 -11.65 12.07 21.40
N PRO A 187 -12.42 13.16 21.52
CA PRO A 187 -12.08 14.24 22.43
C PRO A 187 -12.23 13.78 23.88
N LYS A 188 -11.24 14.05 24.71
CA LYS A 188 -11.26 13.80 26.14
C LYS A 188 -10.46 14.88 26.87
N ASP A 189 -11.08 15.58 27.84
CA ASP A 189 -10.44 16.59 28.69
C ASP A 189 -9.62 17.63 27.87
N ASP A 190 -10.23 18.20 26.83
CA ASP A 190 -9.60 19.13 25.88
C ASP A 190 -8.44 18.55 25.06
N ASP A 191 -8.27 17.25 25.01
CA ASP A 191 -7.30 16.56 24.17
C ASP A 191 -7.97 15.51 23.26
N VAL A 192 -7.22 14.93 22.33
CA VAL A 192 -7.64 13.80 21.52
C VAL A 192 -6.93 12.55 22.02
N VAL A 193 -7.72 11.59 22.47
CA VAL A 193 -7.24 10.28 22.93
C VAL A 193 -7.40 9.28 21.80
N VAL A 194 -6.34 8.50 21.56
CA VAL A 194 -6.38 7.39 20.60
C VAL A 194 -6.76 6.13 21.35
N SER A 195 -7.75 5.40 20.84
CA SER A 195 -8.21 4.11 21.36
C SER A 195 -8.10 3.03 20.30
N VAL A 196 -7.94 1.80 20.76
CA VAL A 196 -7.86 0.60 19.94
C VAL A 196 -8.90 -0.40 20.40
#